data_08dd2c45a8e742ff450a8bd8fd0193e2
#
_entry.id   08dd2c45a8e742ff450a8bd8fd0193e2
#
_cell.length_a   1.000
_cell.length_b   1.000
_cell.length_c   1.000
_cell.angle_alpha   90.00
_cell.angle_beta   90.00
_cell.angle_gamma   90.00
#
_symmetry.space_group_name_H-M   'P 1'
#
loop_
_entity.id
_entity.type
_entity.pdbx_description
1 polymer ?
#
loop_
_entity_poly.entity_id
_entity_poly.type
_entity_poly.pdbx_seq_one_letter_code
_entity_poly.pdbx_strand_id
1 'polypeptide(L)'
;MPYFILCVSLILYGLSLNPSALADEILPIAKIMKRPADYQAKVVIVEGRASDVTALPPRFKAHRCAGGPVYDAQLFMLQDQSGSIQVGVAGTCKPNAMQPVVEDERLRIRGVAVADENDPRGIPIIYADAIDRVTP
;
A
#
# COMPACT_ATOMS: atom_id res chain seq x y z
N MET A 1 -68.47 15.94 9.44
CA MET A 1 -67.60 14.75 9.40
C MET A 1 -66.19 15.22 8.99
N PRO A 2 -65.24 15.26 9.92
CA PRO A 2 -63.88 15.60 9.57
C PRO A 2 -63.14 14.39 9.13
N TYR A 3 -62.62 14.43 7.90
CA TYR A 3 -61.68 13.43 7.39
C TYR A 3 -60.31 13.70 7.96
N PHE A 4 -59.80 12.74 8.81
CA PHE A 4 -58.42 12.71 9.27
C PHE A 4 -57.53 12.16 8.13
N ILE A 5 -56.73 13.04 7.53
CA ILE A 5 -55.68 12.65 6.62
C ILE A 5 -54.45 12.33 7.46
N LEU A 6 -54.14 11.04 7.58
CA LEU A 6 -52.90 10.54 8.19
C LEU A 6 -51.78 10.69 7.17
N CYS A 7 -50.93 11.71 7.33
CA CYS A 7 -49.65 11.82 6.64
C CYS A 7 -48.67 10.84 7.25
N VAL A 8 -48.48 9.70 6.58
CA VAL A 8 -47.38 8.79 6.88
C VAL A 8 -46.11 9.34 6.25
N SER A 9 -45.27 9.98 7.04
CA SER A 9 -43.94 10.41 6.63
C SER A 9 -43.03 9.19 6.60
N LEU A 10 -42.78 8.65 5.42
CA LEU A 10 -41.72 7.69 5.16
C LEU A 10 -40.37 8.39 5.25
N ILE A 11 -39.70 8.26 6.39
CA ILE A 11 -38.31 8.64 6.55
C ILE A 11 -37.47 7.57 5.87
N LEU A 12 -37.07 7.84 4.64
CA LEU A 12 -35.99 7.08 3.97
C LEU A 12 -34.66 7.43 4.64
N TYR A 13 -34.26 6.59 5.58
CA TYR A 13 -32.87 6.58 6.05
C TYR A 13 -31.99 6.08 4.89
N GLY A 14 -31.46 7.00 4.13
CA GLY A 14 -30.41 6.71 3.15
C GLY A 14 -29.16 6.25 3.92
N LEU A 15 -28.90 4.96 3.91
CA LEU A 15 -27.61 4.40 4.29
C LEU A 15 -26.58 4.88 3.27
N SER A 16 -25.92 5.99 3.59
CA SER A 16 -24.72 6.43 2.87
C SER A 16 -23.62 5.43 3.17
N LEU A 17 -23.48 4.44 2.31
CA LEU A 17 -22.29 3.61 2.26
C LEU A 17 -21.15 4.51 1.77
N ASN A 18 -20.36 5.05 2.70
CA ASN A 18 -19.14 5.76 2.38
C ASN A 18 -18.12 4.74 1.84
N PRO A 19 -17.79 4.76 0.53
CA PRO A 19 -16.79 3.86 -0.03
C PRO A 19 -15.37 4.15 0.45
N SER A 20 -15.17 5.27 1.15
CA SER A 20 -13.85 5.69 1.66
C SER A 20 -13.37 4.89 2.87
N ALA A 21 -14.25 4.20 3.60
CA ALA A 21 -13.88 3.50 4.83
C ALA A 21 -13.02 2.23 4.59
N LEU A 22 -13.02 1.69 3.37
CA LEU A 22 -12.22 0.51 3.02
C LEU A 22 -10.79 0.83 2.60
N ALA A 23 -10.49 2.10 2.25
CA ALA A 23 -9.17 2.52 1.75
C ALA A 23 -8.13 2.73 2.87
N ASP A 24 -8.55 2.84 4.12
CA ASP A 24 -7.68 3.11 5.27
C ASP A 24 -7.49 1.89 6.20
N GLU A 25 -8.01 0.73 5.81
CA GLU A 25 -7.86 -0.49 6.58
C GLU A 25 -6.46 -1.07 6.44
N ILE A 26 -5.81 -1.31 7.58
CA ILE A 26 -4.54 -2.03 7.61
C ILE A 26 -4.81 -3.52 7.40
N LEU A 27 -4.29 -4.07 6.30
CA LEU A 27 -4.46 -5.47 5.94
C LEU A 27 -3.37 -6.34 6.56
N PRO A 28 -3.74 -7.54 7.07
CA PRO A 28 -2.74 -8.56 7.37
C PRO A 28 -2.01 -8.98 6.10
N ILE A 29 -0.70 -9.09 6.16
CA ILE A 29 0.13 -9.47 5.01
C ILE A 29 -0.29 -10.84 4.46
N ALA A 30 -0.62 -11.79 5.32
CA ALA A 30 -1.09 -13.11 4.88
C ALA A 30 -2.34 -13.05 4.00
N LYS A 31 -3.19 -12.05 4.17
CA LYS A 31 -4.40 -11.89 3.36
C LYS A 31 -4.06 -11.59 1.89
N ILE A 32 -3.05 -10.76 1.68
CA ILE A 32 -2.54 -10.44 0.34
C ILE A 32 -1.81 -11.65 -0.25
N MET A 33 -0.98 -12.32 0.55
CA MET A 33 -0.18 -13.46 0.11
C MET A 33 -1.01 -14.67 -0.27
N LYS A 34 -2.16 -14.88 0.39
CA LYS A 34 -3.07 -16.00 0.10
C LYS A 34 -3.86 -15.82 -1.20
N ARG A 35 -4.22 -14.59 -1.53
CA ARG A 35 -5.04 -14.26 -2.70
C ARG A 35 -4.49 -13.05 -3.44
N PRO A 36 -3.30 -13.17 -4.04
CA PRO A 36 -2.66 -12.03 -4.71
C PRO A 36 -3.51 -11.44 -5.83
N ALA A 37 -4.28 -12.27 -6.53
CA ALA A 37 -5.15 -11.83 -7.62
C ALA A 37 -6.24 -10.85 -7.16
N ASP A 38 -6.73 -10.98 -5.92
CA ASP A 38 -7.76 -10.09 -5.37
C ASP A 38 -7.23 -8.67 -5.11
N TYR A 39 -5.91 -8.53 -5.00
CA TYR A 39 -5.23 -7.27 -4.70
C TYR A 39 -4.41 -6.74 -5.87
N GLN A 40 -4.41 -7.42 -7.00
CA GLN A 40 -3.65 -7.02 -8.19
C GLN A 40 -3.98 -5.59 -8.61
N ALA A 41 -2.94 -4.74 -8.71
CA ALA A 41 -3.02 -3.33 -9.07
C ALA A 41 -3.90 -2.49 -8.12
N LYS A 42 -4.16 -2.96 -6.91
CA LYS A 42 -4.95 -2.25 -5.90
C LYS A 42 -4.05 -1.60 -4.86
N VAL A 43 -4.49 -0.46 -4.35
CA VAL A 43 -3.85 0.20 -3.22
C VAL A 43 -4.16 -0.58 -1.94
N VAL A 44 -3.11 -0.89 -1.19
CA VAL A 44 -3.19 -1.58 0.10
C VAL A 44 -2.42 -0.80 1.16
N ILE A 45 -2.80 -0.98 2.41
CA ILE A 45 -2.07 -0.48 3.57
C ILE A 45 -1.69 -1.67 4.43
N VAL A 46 -0.40 -1.80 4.71
CA VAL A 46 0.16 -2.84 5.55
C VAL A 46 1.06 -2.22 6.61
N GLU A 47 1.23 -2.90 7.71
CA GLU A 47 2.10 -2.46 8.80
C GLU A 47 2.97 -3.62 9.25
N GLY A 48 4.23 -3.34 9.52
CA GLY A 48 5.15 -4.37 9.96
C GLY A 48 6.55 -3.84 10.24
N ARG A 49 7.47 -4.76 10.39
CA ARG A 49 8.89 -4.50 10.65
C ARG A 49 9.70 -4.77 9.40
N ALA A 50 10.56 -3.82 9.04
CA ALA A 50 11.46 -3.96 7.89
C ALA A 50 12.64 -4.87 8.20
N SER A 51 12.98 -5.73 7.27
CA SER A 51 14.18 -6.56 7.31
C SER A 51 14.77 -6.73 5.90
N ASP A 52 16.00 -7.20 5.83
CA ASP A 52 16.70 -7.42 4.56
C ASP A 52 16.72 -6.16 3.67
N VAL A 53 16.94 -5.01 4.29
CA VAL A 53 16.92 -3.73 3.59
C VAL A 53 18.13 -3.63 2.66
N THR A 54 17.86 -3.45 1.37
CA THR A 54 18.85 -3.35 0.32
C THR A 54 18.68 -2.03 -0.42
N ALA A 55 19.69 -1.17 -0.37
CA ALA A 55 19.76 0.02 -1.18
C ALA A 55 20.12 -0.35 -2.61
N LEU A 56 19.35 0.12 -3.58
CA LEU A 56 19.64 -0.08 -4.99
C LEU A 56 20.58 1.03 -5.48
N PRO A 57 21.58 0.70 -6.31
CA PRO A 57 22.45 1.71 -6.89
C PRO A 57 21.68 2.65 -7.80
N PRO A 58 22.13 3.92 -7.96
CA PRO A 58 21.50 4.85 -8.89
C PRO A 58 21.40 4.23 -10.29
N ARG A 59 20.20 4.31 -10.88
CA ARG A 59 19.96 3.80 -12.24
C ARG A 59 19.43 4.90 -13.12
N PHE A 60 19.90 4.93 -14.36
CA PHE A 60 19.36 5.83 -15.36
C PHE A 60 18.04 5.29 -15.90
N LYS A 61 16.98 6.07 -15.75
CA LYS A 61 15.64 5.80 -16.28
C LYS A 61 15.20 6.96 -17.17
N ALA A 62 15.17 6.73 -18.46
CA ALA A 62 14.93 7.77 -19.46
C ALA A 62 13.63 8.56 -19.28
N HIS A 63 12.58 7.97 -18.71
CA HIS A 63 11.28 8.62 -18.64
C HIS A 63 10.97 9.27 -17.29
N ARG A 64 11.49 8.73 -16.19
CA ARG A 64 11.10 9.18 -14.85
C ARG A 64 11.84 10.42 -14.37
N CYS A 65 13.13 10.50 -14.67
CA CYS A 65 14.00 11.58 -14.20
C CYS A 65 14.60 12.40 -15.36
N ALA A 66 13.87 12.57 -16.45
CA ALA A 66 14.29 13.29 -17.64
C ALA A 66 15.69 12.85 -18.15
N GLY A 67 15.94 11.52 -18.13
CA GLY A 67 17.23 10.93 -18.54
C GLY A 67 18.30 10.91 -17.45
N GLY A 68 18.03 11.49 -16.29
CA GLY A 68 18.92 11.45 -15.13
C GLY A 68 18.78 10.18 -14.28
N PRO A 69 19.68 9.97 -13.30
CA PRO A 69 19.62 8.81 -12.43
C PRO A 69 18.44 8.86 -11.46
N VAL A 70 18.01 7.69 -11.02
CA VAL A 70 17.06 7.48 -9.93
C VAL A 70 17.86 7.13 -8.69
N TYR A 71 17.70 7.90 -7.63
CA TYR A 71 18.39 7.73 -6.34
C TYR A 71 17.48 7.15 -5.28
N ASP A 72 18.06 6.61 -4.21
CA ASP A 72 17.38 6.22 -2.98
C ASP A 72 16.32 5.12 -3.17
N ALA A 73 16.39 4.37 -4.25
CA ALA A 73 15.55 3.19 -4.43
C ALA A 73 15.98 2.09 -3.46
N GLN A 74 15.01 1.39 -2.87
CA GLN A 74 15.25 0.32 -1.91
C GLN A 74 14.34 -0.86 -2.14
N LEU A 75 14.81 -2.03 -1.72
CA LEU A 75 14.00 -3.24 -1.54
C LEU A 75 14.15 -3.71 -0.10
N PHE A 76 13.06 -4.14 0.51
CA PHE A 76 13.09 -4.75 1.83
C PHE A 76 11.92 -5.72 2.01
N MET A 77 12.02 -6.57 3.02
CA MET A 77 10.90 -7.40 3.46
C MET A 77 10.16 -6.68 4.58
N LEU A 78 8.85 -6.67 4.52
CA LEU A 78 7.99 -6.21 5.59
C LEU A 78 7.31 -7.42 6.23
N GLN A 79 7.44 -7.55 7.54
CA GLN A 79 6.91 -8.67 8.30
C GLN A 79 5.95 -8.19 9.37
N ASP A 80 4.76 -8.78 9.40
CA ASP A 80 3.83 -8.69 10.52
C ASP A 80 3.67 -10.05 11.20
N GLN A 81 2.70 -10.18 12.10
CA GLN A 81 2.43 -11.45 12.76
C GLN A 81 1.88 -12.53 11.81
N SER A 82 1.36 -12.15 10.67
CA SER A 82 0.70 -13.06 9.73
C SER A 82 1.62 -13.57 8.61
N GLY A 83 2.69 -12.85 8.29
CA GLY A 83 3.58 -13.22 7.20
C GLY A 83 4.53 -12.10 6.78
N SER A 84 5.16 -12.27 5.64
CA SER A 84 6.12 -11.34 5.06
C SER A 84 5.80 -11.05 3.62
N ILE A 85 6.07 -9.83 3.17
CA ILE A 85 5.91 -9.40 1.79
C ILE A 85 7.07 -8.49 1.39
N GLN A 86 7.51 -8.58 0.15
CA GLN A 86 8.52 -7.68 -0.38
C GLN A 86 7.91 -6.32 -0.69
N VAL A 87 8.65 -5.26 -0.32
CA VAL A 87 8.30 -3.87 -0.61
C VAL A 87 9.39 -3.24 -1.46
N GLY A 88 8.98 -2.61 -2.56
CA GLY A 88 9.84 -1.82 -3.42
C GLY A 88 9.59 -0.33 -3.23
N VAL A 89 10.66 0.43 -3.12
CA VAL A 89 10.64 1.90 -3.10
C VAL A 89 11.27 2.39 -4.40
N ALA A 90 10.51 3.11 -5.17
CA ALA A 90 10.90 3.47 -6.53
C ALA A 90 12.01 4.53 -6.64
N GLY A 91 12.41 5.15 -5.55
CA GLY A 91 13.43 6.17 -5.53
C GLY A 91 12.96 7.53 -6.07
N THR A 92 13.88 8.48 -6.13
CA THR A 92 13.64 9.88 -6.50
C THR A 92 14.64 10.37 -7.55
N CYS A 93 14.34 11.51 -8.16
CA CYS A 93 15.23 12.14 -9.13
C CYS A 93 16.31 13.04 -8.49
N LYS A 94 16.29 13.18 -7.16
CA LYS A 94 17.28 13.95 -6.40
C LYS A 94 17.91 13.06 -5.32
N PRO A 95 19.23 13.09 -5.15
CA PRO A 95 19.89 12.37 -4.07
C PRO A 95 19.41 12.87 -2.70
N ASN A 96 19.27 11.98 -1.74
CA ASN A 96 18.87 12.27 -0.36
C ASN A 96 17.49 12.98 -0.23
N ALA A 97 16.61 12.83 -1.20
CA ALA A 97 15.27 13.41 -1.17
C ALA A 97 14.30 12.66 -0.26
N MET A 98 14.62 11.43 0.10
CA MET A 98 13.83 10.60 0.99
C MET A 98 14.67 10.13 2.17
N GLN A 99 14.03 9.97 3.32
CA GLN A 99 14.65 9.29 4.45
C GLN A 99 14.66 7.77 4.16
N PRO A 100 15.83 7.13 4.09
CA PRO A 100 15.90 5.71 3.79
C PRO A 100 15.31 4.87 4.93
N VAL A 101 14.72 3.75 4.57
CA VAL A 101 14.30 2.73 5.53
C VAL A 101 15.53 2.02 6.06
N VAL A 102 15.54 1.74 7.36
CA VAL A 102 16.60 0.98 8.05
C VAL A 102 16.07 -0.33 8.62
N GLU A 103 17.00 -1.26 8.90
CA GLU A 103 16.65 -2.55 9.52
C GLU A 103 15.87 -2.38 10.83
N ASP A 104 14.93 -3.28 11.06
CA ASP A 104 14.09 -3.36 12.27
C ASP A 104 13.13 -2.20 12.50
N GLU A 105 13.04 -1.26 11.60
CA GLU A 105 12.13 -0.13 11.69
C GLU A 105 10.67 -0.59 11.53
N ARG A 106 9.77 -0.09 12.37
CA ARG A 106 8.33 -0.33 12.22
C ARG A 106 7.72 0.69 11.29
N LEU A 107 7.06 0.19 10.27
CA LEU A 107 6.55 0.99 9.18
C LEU A 107 5.08 0.68 8.91
N ARG A 108 4.35 1.72 8.54
CA ARG A 108 3.07 1.61 7.84
C ARG A 108 3.31 2.00 6.39
N ILE A 109 3.01 1.07 5.50
CA ILE A 109 3.24 1.23 4.06
C ILE A 109 1.90 1.32 3.35
N ARG A 110 1.73 2.38 2.57
CA ARG A 110 0.69 2.47 1.57
C ARG A 110 1.33 2.27 0.20
N GLY A 111 0.74 1.44 -0.62
CA GLY A 111 1.30 1.18 -1.94
C GLY A 111 0.40 0.31 -2.80
N VAL A 112 0.85 0.00 -4.00
CA VAL A 112 0.14 -0.84 -4.96
C VAL A 112 0.70 -2.25 -4.90
N ALA A 113 -0.17 -3.23 -4.68
CA ALA A 113 0.20 -4.64 -4.74
C ALA A 113 0.21 -5.12 -6.19
N VAL A 114 1.31 -5.71 -6.62
CA VAL A 114 1.48 -6.25 -7.97
C VAL A 114 2.12 -7.62 -7.89
N ALA A 115 1.48 -8.63 -8.46
CA ALA A 115 2.10 -9.92 -8.72
C ALA A 115 2.68 -9.90 -10.13
N ASP A 116 3.92 -10.37 -10.27
CA ASP A 116 4.54 -10.52 -11.58
C ASP A 116 3.87 -11.70 -12.31
N GLU A 117 3.18 -11.42 -13.39
CA GLU A 117 2.52 -12.44 -14.22
C GLU A 117 3.52 -13.42 -14.86
N ASN A 118 4.79 -13.01 -14.96
CA ASN A 118 5.86 -13.84 -15.50
C ASN A 118 6.57 -14.68 -14.42
N ASP A 119 6.31 -14.42 -13.14
CA ASP A 119 6.79 -15.27 -12.06
C ASP A 119 5.82 -16.45 -11.88
N PRO A 120 6.25 -17.70 -12.16
CA PRO A 120 5.38 -18.88 -12.00
C PRO A 120 4.89 -19.07 -10.56
N ARG A 121 5.52 -18.42 -9.59
CA ARG A 121 5.10 -18.45 -8.20
C ARG A 121 4.01 -17.43 -7.88
N GLY A 122 3.83 -16.40 -8.72
CA GLY A 122 2.84 -15.34 -8.53
C GLY A 122 3.00 -14.57 -7.23
N ILE A 123 4.24 -14.40 -6.72
CA ILE A 123 4.52 -13.73 -5.45
C ILE A 123 4.29 -12.23 -5.60
N PRO A 124 3.39 -11.61 -4.80
CA PRO A 124 3.15 -10.18 -4.91
C PRO A 124 4.28 -9.36 -4.28
N ILE A 125 4.48 -8.15 -4.82
CA ILE A 125 5.33 -7.10 -4.27
C ILE A 125 4.44 -5.87 -4.04
N ILE A 126 4.71 -5.12 -2.97
CA ILE A 126 4.08 -3.81 -2.77
C ILE A 126 5.06 -2.73 -3.24
N TYR A 127 4.61 -1.92 -4.19
CA TYR A 127 5.33 -0.70 -4.57
C TYR A 127 4.83 0.45 -3.71
N ALA A 128 5.67 0.87 -2.76
CA ALA A 128 5.32 1.90 -1.80
C ALA A 128 5.18 3.28 -2.44
N ASP A 129 4.10 3.98 -2.13
CA ASP A 129 3.91 5.39 -2.45
C ASP A 129 3.96 6.29 -1.21
N ALA A 130 3.73 5.74 -0.02
CA ALA A 130 3.86 6.44 1.26
C ALA A 130 4.38 5.50 2.34
N ILE A 131 5.30 5.99 3.15
CA ILE A 131 5.92 5.26 4.25
C ILE A 131 5.84 6.13 5.51
N ASP A 132 5.12 5.64 6.51
CA ASP A 132 5.04 6.27 7.82
C ASP A 132 5.79 5.44 8.85
N ARG A 133 6.60 6.09 9.68
CA ARG A 133 7.27 5.43 10.80
C ARG A 133 6.31 5.32 11.95
N VAL A 134 6.13 4.09 12.43
CA VAL A 134 5.25 3.81 13.57
C VAL A 134 6.10 3.84 14.83
N THR A 135 5.85 4.82 15.69
CA THR A 135 6.49 4.88 17.01
C THR A 135 5.92 3.80 17.92
N PRO A 136 6.79 3.11 18.70
CA PRO A 136 6.33 2.10 19.65
C PRO A 136 5.50 2.71 20.80
#